data_3fc5af9ee625ffae92a50c04bbbc3094
#
_entry.id   3fc5af9ee625ffae92a50c04bbbc3094
#
_cell.length_a   1.000
_cell.length_b   1.000
_cell.length_c   1.000
_cell.angle_alpha   90.00
_cell.angle_beta   90.00
_cell.angle_gamma   90.00
#
_symmetry.space_group_name_H-M   'P 1'
#
loop_
_entity.id
_entity.type
_entity.pdbx_description
1 polymer ?
#
loop_
_entity_poly.entity_id
_entity_poly.type
_entity_poly.pdbx_seq_one_letter_code
_entity_poly.pdbx_strand_id
1 'polypeptide(L)'
;MTKTALITGGTKGIGYGVAEVLVKEGMNVAITGRTQETVEEAVASLNQIRAGAAIGFVSDARDFSSQQAAVEGVLRQWGQLDVLVANAGIGHFASIENLTLEQWHETIDVNLTGVFYSTKAALAALKASQGYLITIASLAGTNFFANGSAYNASKFGLVGFSHAVMLDVRNAGVKVTTIMPGSVATYFNNHTPNDADAWKIQPEDIGQMVADLLKMNPRTLPSKIEVRPTTPK
;
A
#
# COMPACT_ATOMS: atom_id res chain seq x y z
N MET A 1 -22.22 8.68 -4.06
CA MET A 1 -21.19 9.33 -3.19
C MET A 1 -19.81 9.09 -3.80
N THR A 2 -18.90 10.02 -3.65
CA THR A 2 -17.51 9.88 -4.11
C THR A 2 -16.81 8.83 -3.25
N LYS A 3 -16.16 7.84 -3.86
CA LYS A 3 -15.41 6.81 -3.12
C LYS A 3 -14.21 7.39 -2.40
N THR A 4 -13.85 6.82 -1.26
CA THR A 4 -12.77 7.26 -0.40
C THR A 4 -11.73 6.16 -0.23
N ALA A 5 -10.46 6.49 -0.42
CA ALA A 5 -9.33 5.59 -0.22
C ALA A 5 -8.39 6.10 0.88
N LEU A 6 -7.84 5.18 1.67
CA LEU A 6 -6.70 5.40 2.57
C LEU A 6 -5.50 4.62 2.05
N ILE A 7 -4.34 5.28 1.92
CA ILE A 7 -3.12 4.69 1.41
C ILE A 7 -2.01 4.86 2.45
N THR A 8 -1.52 3.75 2.99
CA THR A 8 -0.40 3.81 3.94
C THR A 8 0.93 4.00 3.18
N GLY A 9 1.80 4.89 3.70
CA GLY A 9 3.05 5.23 3.02
C GLY A 9 2.82 5.91 1.67
N GLY A 10 1.85 6.83 1.61
CA GLY A 10 1.41 7.51 0.39
C GLY A 10 2.19 8.77 0.01
N THR A 11 3.29 9.10 0.71
CA THR A 11 4.03 10.34 0.46
C THR A 11 5.00 10.27 -0.72
N LYS A 12 5.34 9.06 -1.19
CA LYS A 12 6.25 8.85 -2.34
C LYS A 12 6.10 7.44 -2.93
N GLY A 13 6.77 7.20 -4.06
CA GLY A 13 6.83 5.87 -4.69
C GLY A 13 5.46 5.32 -5.05
N ILE A 14 5.27 4.00 -4.91
CA ILE A 14 4.03 3.31 -5.29
C ILE A 14 2.81 3.94 -4.62
N GLY A 15 2.88 4.20 -3.31
CA GLY A 15 1.74 4.78 -2.58
C GLY A 15 1.31 6.14 -3.12
N TYR A 16 2.27 7.00 -3.48
CA TYR A 16 1.97 8.29 -4.10
C TYR A 16 1.39 8.14 -5.51
N GLY A 17 1.97 7.27 -6.35
CA GLY A 17 1.44 6.99 -7.70
C GLY A 17 0.00 6.45 -7.66
N VAL A 18 -0.30 5.57 -6.69
CA VAL A 18 -1.68 5.12 -6.45
C VAL A 18 -2.58 6.29 -6.05
N ALA A 19 -2.12 7.14 -5.10
CA ALA A 19 -2.88 8.31 -4.66
C ALA A 19 -3.19 9.26 -5.81
N GLU A 20 -2.19 9.55 -6.64
CA GLU A 20 -2.31 10.42 -7.81
C GLU A 20 -3.36 9.92 -8.81
N VAL A 21 -3.28 8.64 -9.18
CA VAL A 21 -4.24 8.03 -10.11
C VAL A 21 -5.65 8.04 -9.53
N LEU A 22 -5.83 7.67 -8.25
CA LEU A 22 -7.16 7.66 -7.64
C LEU A 22 -7.77 9.07 -7.51
N VAL A 23 -6.96 10.12 -7.29
CA VAL A 23 -7.42 11.51 -7.32
C VAL A 23 -7.86 11.91 -8.74
N LYS A 24 -7.10 11.54 -9.79
CA LYS A 24 -7.47 11.75 -11.21
C LYS A 24 -8.78 11.02 -11.57
N GLU A 25 -9.01 9.84 -10.99
CA GLU A 25 -10.25 9.05 -11.13
C GLU A 25 -11.44 9.61 -10.31
N GLY A 26 -11.27 10.75 -9.65
CA GLY A 26 -12.34 11.45 -8.93
C GLY A 26 -12.58 10.96 -7.50
N MET A 27 -11.72 10.11 -6.94
CA MET A 27 -11.84 9.62 -5.56
C MET A 27 -11.29 10.63 -4.54
N ASN A 28 -11.82 10.60 -3.32
CA ASN A 28 -11.18 11.21 -2.17
C ASN A 28 -10.07 10.30 -1.65
N VAL A 29 -8.91 10.88 -1.35
CA VAL A 29 -7.72 10.12 -0.98
C VAL A 29 -7.10 10.64 0.31
N ALA A 30 -6.96 9.78 1.30
CA ALA A 30 -6.13 10.03 2.47
C ALA A 30 -4.80 9.30 2.31
N ILE A 31 -3.71 9.94 2.68
CA ILE A 31 -2.39 9.33 2.70
C ILE A 31 -1.80 9.35 4.11
N THR A 32 -0.95 8.38 4.43
CA THR A 32 -0.14 8.46 5.64
C THR A 32 1.35 8.54 5.32
N GLY A 33 2.10 9.17 6.22
CA GLY A 33 3.55 9.27 6.18
C GLY A 33 4.12 9.48 7.57
N ARG A 34 5.43 9.34 7.74
CA ARG A 34 6.08 9.41 9.06
C ARG A 34 6.37 10.82 9.55
N THR A 35 6.44 11.80 8.67
CA THR A 35 6.74 13.19 9.02
C THR A 35 5.68 14.13 8.50
N GLN A 36 5.39 15.18 9.26
CA GLN A 36 4.41 16.20 8.89
C GLN A 36 4.77 16.85 7.54
N GLU A 37 6.03 17.23 7.36
CA GLU A 37 6.53 17.89 6.16
C GLU A 37 6.24 17.09 4.89
N THR A 38 6.66 15.81 4.84
CA THR A 38 6.44 14.97 3.66
C THR A 38 4.97 14.67 3.37
N VAL A 39 4.16 14.62 4.43
CA VAL A 39 2.70 14.44 4.28
C VAL A 39 2.07 15.72 3.69
N GLU A 40 2.41 16.89 4.20
CA GLU A 40 1.88 18.18 3.70
C GLU A 40 2.28 18.43 2.25
N GLU A 41 3.54 18.20 1.87
CA GLU A 41 4.02 18.33 0.49
C GLU A 41 3.25 17.42 -0.48
N ALA A 42 3.09 16.14 -0.11
CA ALA A 42 2.37 15.18 -0.94
C ALA A 42 0.88 15.54 -1.07
N VAL A 43 0.23 15.96 0.02
CA VAL A 43 -1.17 16.40 0.01
C VAL A 43 -1.33 17.66 -0.83
N ALA A 44 -0.42 18.64 -0.72
CA ALA A 44 -0.45 19.85 -1.53
C ALA A 44 -0.38 19.53 -3.02
N SER A 45 0.54 18.62 -3.42
CA SER A 45 0.69 18.16 -4.80
C SER A 45 -0.57 17.44 -5.33
N LEU A 46 -1.15 16.54 -4.52
CA LEU A 46 -2.39 15.84 -4.88
C LEU A 46 -3.57 16.82 -5.03
N ASN A 47 -3.65 17.84 -4.18
CA ASN A 47 -4.70 18.85 -4.25
C ASN A 47 -4.54 19.84 -5.42
N GLN A 48 -3.36 19.92 -6.07
CA GLN A 48 -3.20 20.61 -7.35
C GLN A 48 -3.92 19.88 -8.49
N ILE A 49 -4.04 18.55 -8.42
CA ILE A 49 -4.76 17.75 -9.40
C ILE A 49 -6.28 17.98 -9.27
N ARG A 50 -6.79 17.91 -8.04
CA ARG A 50 -8.20 18.17 -7.71
C ARG A 50 -8.30 18.78 -6.30
N ALA A 51 -8.71 20.02 -6.24
CA ALA A 51 -8.82 20.77 -4.99
C ALA A 51 -9.71 20.05 -3.96
N GLY A 52 -9.21 19.92 -2.74
CA GLY A 52 -9.92 19.26 -1.61
C GLY A 52 -10.06 17.75 -1.72
N ALA A 53 -9.40 17.11 -2.69
CA ALA A 53 -9.46 15.68 -2.89
C ALA A 53 -8.57 14.88 -1.93
N ALA A 54 -7.53 15.48 -1.40
CA ALA A 54 -6.54 14.79 -0.59
C ALA A 54 -6.39 15.38 0.81
N ILE A 55 -6.23 14.50 1.80
CA ILE A 55 -5.82 14.83 3.17
C ILE A 55 -4.68 13.90 3.59
N GLY A 56 -3.97 14.26 4.65
CA GLY A 56 -2.86 13.45 5.14
C GLY A 56 -2.82 13.31 6.64
N PHE A 57 -2.21 12.24 7.11
CA PHE A 57 -2.03 11.95 8.52
C PHE A 57 -0.58 11.51 8.79
N VAL A 58 0.01 12.03 9.86
CA VAL A 58 1.26 11.48 10.38
C VAL A 58 0.95 10.16 11.08
N SER A 59 1.55 9.06 10.59
CA SER A 59 1.32 7.73 11.14
C SER A 59 2.55 6.85 10.89
N ASP A 60 3.01 6.18 11.93
CA ASP A 60 3.97 5.08 11.81
C ASP A 60 3.21 3.77 11.61
N ALA A 61 3.57 3.01 10.60
CA ALA A 61 2.95 1.71 10.33
C ALA A 61 3.06 0.74 11.52
N ARG A 62 4.07 0.90 12.36
CA ARG A 62 4.32 0.09 13.58
C ARG A 62 3.47 0.48 14.79
N ASP A 63 2.74 1.59 14.70
CA ASP A 63 1.88 2.09 15.78
C ASP A 63 0.40 1.94 15.43
N PHE A 64 -0.26 0.99 16.06
CA PHE A 64 -1.69 0.74 15.84
C PHE A 64 -2.56 1.96 16.14
N SER A 65 -2.24 2.71 17.19
CA SER A 65 -3.03 3.88 17.58
C SER A 65 -2.98 4.99 16.54
N SER A 66 -1.82 5.25 15.93
CA SER A 66 -1.70 6.23 14.86
C SER A 66 -2.43 5.81 13.59
N GLN A 67 -2.44 4.52 13.26
CA GLN A 67 -3.20 4.00 12.13
C GLN A 67 -4.71 4.07 12.37
N GLN A 68 -5.16 3.77 13.58
CA GLN A 68 -6.56 3.93 13.98
C GLN A 68 -7.00 5.39 13.89
N ALA A 69 -6.18 6.31 14.39
CA ALA A 69 -6.45 7.76 14.31
C ALA A 69 -6.55 8.25 12.84
N ALA A 70 -5.75 7.71 11.94
CA ALA A 70 -5.84 8.02 10.50
C ALA A 70 -7.18 7.54 9.91
N VAL A 71 -7.62 6.31 10.20
CA VAL A 71 -8.93 5.81 9.77
C VAL A 71 -10.07 6.66 10.33
N GLU A 72 -10.04 6.98 11.62
CA GLU A 72 -11.04 7.86 12.25
C GLU A 72 -11.06 9.25 11.62
N GLY A 73 -9.88 9.78 11.26
CA GLY A 73 -9.76 11.04 10.54
C GLY A 73 -10.43 11.01 9.16
N VAL A 74 -10.26 9.92 8.41
CA VAL A 74 -10.95 9.68 7.14
C VAL A 74 -12.46 9.67 7.32
N LEU A 75 -12.93 8.93 8.34
CA LEU A 75 -14.37 8.83 8.62
C LEU A 75 -14.97 10.16 9.07
N ARG A 76 -14.25 10.96 9.85
CA ARG A 76 -14.67 12.31 10.21
C ARG A 76 -14.78 13.24 9.01
N GLN A 77 -13.84 13.13 8.05
CA GLN A 77 -13.79 14.00 6.88
C GLN A 77 -14.84 13.66 5.83
N TRP A 78 -15.04 12.38 5.54
CA TRP A 78 -15.85 11.95 4.40
C TRP A 78 -16.96 10.95 4.74
N GLY A 79 -17.06 10.52 5.99
CA GLY A 79 -18.12 9.62 6.49
C GLY A 79 -17.98 8.16 6.08
N GLN A 80 -17.02 7.81 5.21
CA GLN A 80 -16.85 6.46 4.69
C GLN A 80 -15.39 6.15 4.33
N LEU A 81 -15.05 4.86 4.29
CA LEU A 81 -13.80 4.33 3.76
C LEU A 81 -14.12 3.13 2.86
N ASP A 82 -13.90 3.28 1.56
CA ASP A 82 -14.19 2.26 0.55
C ASP A 82 -12.98 1.40 0.21
N VAL A 83 -11.77 1.98 0.31
CA VAL A 83 -10.53 1.31 -0.12
C VAL A 83 -9.43 1.55 0.90
N LEU A 84 -8.80 0.47 1.36
CA LEU A 84 -7.51 0.54 2.05
C LEU A 84 -6.42 -0.02 1.13
N VAL A 85 -5.42 0.80 0.80
CA VAL A 85 -4.19 0.35 0.14
C VAL A 85 -3.09 0.28 1.20
N ALA A 86 -2.81 -0.93 1.68
CA ALA A 86 -1.75 -1.21 2.63
C ALA A 86 -0.42 -1.33 1.88
N ASN A 87 0.25 -0.19 1.71
CA ASN A 87 1.44 -0.04 0.87
C ASN A 87 2.71 0.23 1.68
N ALA A 88 2.66 0.81 2.88
CA ALA A 88 3.84 1.10 3.66
C ALA A 88 4.78 -0.11 3.75
N GLY A 89 6.06 0.09 3.41
CA GLY A 89 7.03 -0.99 3.39
C GLY A 89 8.47 -0.48 3.29
N ILE A 90 9.38 -1.28 3.82
CA ILE A 90 10.83 -1.06 3.78
C ILE A 90 11.56 -2.33 3.37
N GLY A 91 12.85 -2.22 3.07
CA GLY A 91 13.71 -3.36 2.79
C GLY A 91 15.08 -3.17 3.41
N HIS A 92 15.50 -4.15 4.22
CA HIS A 92 16.89 -4.34 4.63
C HIS A 92 17.42 -5.59 3.95
N PHE A 93 18.54 -5.46 3.27
CA PHE A 93 19.15 -6.53 2.49
C PHE A 93 20.54 -6.81 3.01
N ALA A 94 20.71 -7.95 3.66
CA ALA A 94 21.96 -8.42 4.22
C ALA A 94 21.99 -9.95 4.27
N SER A 95 23.19 -10.55 4.23
CA SER A 95 23.33 -11.98 4.49
C SER A 95 22.86 -12.30 5.90
N ILE A 96 22.45 -13.55 6.15
CA ILE A 96 21.99 -13.95 7.50
C ILE A 96 23.03 -13.70 8.59
N GLU A 97 24.33 -13.69 8.23
CA GLU A 97 25.41 -13.40 9.17
C GLU A 97 25.47 -11.91 9.56
N ASN A 98 25.08 -11.01 8.65
CA ASN A 98 25.21 -9.56 8.81
C ASN A 98 23.86 -8.87 9.07
N LEU A 99 22.74 -9.57 8.95
CA LEU A 99 21.42 -9.04 9.24
C LEU A 99 21.29 -8.82 10.74
N THR A 100 21.09 -7.58 11.17
CA THR A 100 20.91 -7.28 12.60
C THR A 100 19.48 -7.61 13.10
N LEU A 101 19.33 -7.78 14.40
CA LEU A 101 18.03 -8.01 15.02
C LEU A 101 17.09 -6.82 14.78
N GLU A 102 17.62 -5.60 14.83
CA GLU A 102 16.86 -4.36 14.60
C GLU A 102 16.34 -4.32 13.16
N GLN A 103 17.17 -4.64 12.17
CA GLN A 103 16.77 -4.69 10.76
C GLN A 103 15.70 -5.76 10.51
N TRP A 104 15.83 -6.92 11.17
CA TRP A 104 14.82 -7.97 11.12
C TRP A 104 13.49 -7.47 11.69
N HIS A 105 13.50 -6.97 12.92
CA HIS A 105 12.29 -6.48 13.59
C HIS A 105 11.64 -5.35 12.80
N GLU A 106 12.42 -4.35 12.38
CA GLU A 106 11.88 -3.23 11.60
C GLU A 106 11.22 -3.71 10.30
N THR A 107 11.84 -4.68 9.60
CA THR A 107 11.27 -5.22 8.35
C THR A 107 9.95 -5.95 8.60
N ILE A 108 9.88 -6.81 9.62
CA ILE A 108 8.66 -7.54 9.97
C ILE A 108 7.59 -6.58 10.47
N ASP A 109 7.96 -5.67 11.35
CA ASP A 109 7.01 -4.75 11.99
C ASP A 109 6.36 -3.79 10.99
N VAL A 110 7.13 -3.27 10.02
CA VAL A 110 6.57 -2.39 8.98
C VAL A 110 5.80 -3.19 7.94
N ASN A 111 6.41 -4.25 7.37
CA ASN A 111 5.89 -4.90 6.17
C ASN A 111 4.76 -5.90 6.44
N LEU A 112 4.66 -6.44 7.65
CA LEU A 112 3.69 -7.47 8.02
C LEU A 112 2.80 -7.01 9.18
N THR A 113 3.37 -6.71 10.34
CA THR A 113 2.61 -6.26 11.52
C THR A 113 1.86 -4.97 11.22
N GLY A 114 2.49 -4.01 10.54
CA GLY A 114 1.88 -2.74 10.16
C GLY A 114 0.71 -2.91 9.18
N VAL A 115 0.78 -3.88 8.28
CA VAL A 115 -0.36 -4.20 7.40
C VAL A 115 -1.50 -4.85 8.19
N PHE A 116 -1.19 -5.72 9.16
CA PHE A 116 -2.21 -6.23 10.08
C PHE A 116 -2.87 -5.07 10.85
N TYR A 117 -2.10 -4.10 11.34
CA TYR A 117 -2.63 -2.95 12.08
C TYR A 117 -3.55 -2.08 11.23
N SER A 118 -3.14 -1.69 10.03
CA SER A 118 -3.99 -0.89 9.12
C SER A 118 -5.26 -1.65 8.72
N THR A 119 -5.14 -2.95 8.45
CA THR A 119 -6.28 -3.82 8.15
C THR A 119 -7.26 -3.88 9.32
N LYS A 120 -6.74 -4.09 10.54
CA LYS A 120 -7.55 -4.19 11.77
C LYS A 120 -8.27 -2.87 12.05
N ALA A 121 -7.58 -1.74 11.92
CA ALA A 121 -8.15 -0.41 12.11
C ALA A 121 -9.26 -0.10 11.11
N ALA A 122 -9.07 -0.46 9.83
CA ALA A 122 -10.02 -0.13 8.76
C ALA A 122 -11.17 -1.14 8.62
N LEU A 123 -11.09 -2.32 9.26
CA LEU A 123 -11.97 -3.45 8.96
C LEU A 123 -13.46 -3.14 9.12
N ALA A 124 -13.84 -2.43 10.18
CA ALA A 124 -15.25 -2.07 10.44
C ALA A 124 -15.80 -1.15 9.33
N ALA A 125 -15.02 -0.15 8.91
CA ALA A 125 -15.39 0.76 7.85
C ALA A 125 -15.47 0.05 6.49
N LEU A 126 -14.50 -0.83 6.18
CA LEU A 126 -14.53 -1.63 4.95
C LEU A 126 -15.71 -2.59 4.90
N LYS A 127 -16.11 -3.18 6.03
CA LYS A 127 -17.33 -4.00 6.09
C LYS A 127 -18.60 -3.17 5.85
N ALA A 128 -18.66 -1.96 6.42
CA ALA A 128 -19.80 -1.07 6.25
C ALA A 128 -19.98 -0.61 4.79
N SER A 129 -18.88 -0.38 4.07
CA SER A 129 -18.90 0.04 2.67
C SER A 129 -18.90 -1.13 1.67
N GLN A 130 -18.78 -2.39 2.14
CA GLN A 130 -18.45 -3.56 1.29
C GLN A 130 -17.23 -3.29 0.41
N GLY A 131 -16.21 -2.71 1.01
CA GLY A 131 -15.07 -2.08 0.38
C GLY A 131 -13.98 -3.05 -0.10
N TYR A 132 -12.78 -2.51 -0.26
CA TYR A 132 -11.65 -3.23 -0.83
C TYR A 132 -10.37 -3.04 0.00
N LEU A 133 -9.74 -4.11 0.41
CA LEU A 133 -8.38 -4.15 0.92
C LEU A 133 -7.43 -4.53 -0.22
N ILE A 134 -6.46 -3.67 -0.52
CA ILE A 134 -5.39 -3.94 -1.47
C ILE A 134 -4.06 -3.90 -0.72
N THR A 135 -3.32 -5.01 -0.75
CA THR A 135 -1.99 -5.09 -0.13
C THR A 135 -0.91 -5.03 -1.20
N ILE A 136 0.11 -4.19 -1.00
CA ILE A 136 1.28 -4.12 -1.87
C ILE A 136 2.38 -5.02 -1.31
N ALA A 137 2.42 -6.24 -1.85
CA ALA A 137 3.46 -7.21 -1.48
C ALA A 137 4.74 -7.01 -2.33
N SER A 138 5.20 -8.02 -3.01
CA SER A 138 6.33 -8.04 -3.94
C SER A 138 6.39 -9.42 -4.61
N LEU A 139 7.08 -9.54 -5.72
CA LEU A 139 7.53 -10.84 -6.24
C LEU A 139 8.38 -11.61 -5.21
N ALA A 140 9.02 -10.89 -4.28
CA ALA A 140 9.70 -11.47 -3.11
C ALA A 140 8.77 -12.22 -2.14
N GLY A 141 7.47 -12.18 -2.34
CA GLY A 141 6.47 -12.99 -1.63
C GLY A 141 6.22 -14.37 -2.23
N THR A 142 6.82 -14.67 -3.39
CA THR A 142 6.78 -16.00 -4.04
C THR A 142 8.15 -16.46 -4.52
N ASN A 143 9.10 -15.54 -4.72
CA ASN A 143 10.46 -15.83 -5.12
C ASN A 143 11.43 -15.37 -4.04
N PHE A 144 12.44 -16.17 -3.76
CA PHE A 144 13.47 -15.84 -2.78
C PHE A 144 14.81 -15.52 -3.48
N PHE A 145 15.65 -14.73 -2.79
CA PHE A 145 16.96 -14.33 -3.29
C PHE A 145 17.96 -14.17 -2.13
N ALA A 146 19.24 -14.27 -2.43
CA ALA A 146 20.29 -14.08 -1.44
C ALA A 146 20.24 -12.67 -0.82
N ASN A 147 20.60 -12.56 0.46
CA ASN A 147 20.52 -11.33 1.26
C ASN A 147 19.10 -10.79 1.50
N GLY A 148 18.06 -11.53 1.15
CA GLY A 148 16.67 -11.11 1.26
C GLY A 148 15.90 -11.75 2.41
N SER A 149 16.55 -12.40 3.39
CA SER A 149 15.86 -13.26 4.38
C SER A 149 14.75 -12.54 5.14
N ALA A 150 14.99 -11.35 5.71
CA ALA A 150 13.95 -10.58 6.39
C ALA A 150 12.85 -10.08 5.43
N TYR A 151 13.27 -9.53 4.30
CA TYR A 151 12.32 -9.02 3.30
C TYR A 151 11.45 -10.11 2.71
N ASN A 152 12.05 -11.25 2.28
CA ASN A 152 11.30 -12.41 1.81
C ASN A 152 10.34 -12.91 2.89
N ALA A 153 10.80 -13.13 4.13
CA ALA A 153 9.94 -13.58 5.23
C ALA A 153 8.72 -12.66 5.40
N SER A 154 8.93 -11.33 5.39
CA SER A 154 7.86 -10.37 5.53
C SER A 154 6.87 -10.42 4.35
N LYS A 155 7.36 -10.55 3.11
CA LYS A 155 6.50 -10.53 1.90
C LYS A 155 5.80 -11.86 1.67
N PHE A 156 6.43 -13.02 1.97
CA PHE A 156 5.74 -14.31 2.01
C PHE A 156 4.64 -14.31 3.09
N GLY A 157 4.97 -13.82 4.30
CA GLY A 157 4.00 -13.66 5.37
C GLY A 157 2.82 -12.76 4.96
N LEU A 158 3.09 -11.65 4.27
CA LEU A 158 2.06 -10.73 3.79
C LEU A 158 1.13 -11.38 2.75
N VAL A 159 1.65 -12.17 1.83
CA VAL A 159 0.83 -12.93 0.86
C VAL A 159 -0.08 -13.91 1.61
N GLY A 160 0.47 -14.70 2.54
CA GLY A 160 -0.31 -15.63 3.37
C GLY A 160 -1.39 -14.92 4.19
N PHE A 161 -1.02 -13.84 4.89
CA PHE A 161 -1.93 -13.00 5.66
C PHE A 161 -3.10 -12.49 4.80
N SER A 162 -2.78 -11.88 3.65
CA SER A 162 -3.79 -11.29 2.76
C SER A 162 -4.80 -12.33 2.26
N HIS A 163 -4.34 -13.51 1.91
CA HIS A 163 -5.21 -14.59 1.45
C HIS A 163 -6.09 -15.16 2.58
N ALA A 164 -5.56 -15.28 3.80
CA ALA A 164 -6.36 -15.68 4.95
C ALA A 164 -7.45 -14.64 5.25
N VAL A 165 -7.07 -13.35 5.32
CA VAL A 165 -8.03 -12.25 5.52
C VAL A 165 -9.11 -12.24 4.43
N MET A 166 -8.78 -12.51 3.17
CA MET A 166 -9.75 -12.61 2.09
C MET A 166 -10.85 -13.65 2.42
N LEU A 167 -10.47 -14.80 2.95
CA LEU A 167 -11.43 -15.85 3.33
C LEU A 167 -12.29 -15.43 4.52
N ASP A 168 -11.71 -14.72 5.49
CA ASP A 168 -12.42 -14.27 6.69
C ASP A 168 -13.49 -13.20 6.39
N VAL A 169 -13.24 -12.32 5.38
CA VAL A 169 -14.07 -11.13 5.17
C VAL A 169 -14.99 -11.18 3.95
N ARG A 170 -14.80 -12.16 3.04
CA ARG A 170 -15.55 -12.23 1.79
C ARG A 170 -17.09 -12.32 2.00
N ASN A 171 -17.53 -13.00 3.06
CA ASN A 171 -18.96 -13.12 3.38
C ASN A 171 -19.56 -11.79 3.89
N ALA A 172 -18.71 -10.84 4.31
CA ALA A 172 -19.11 -9.47 4.62
C ALA A 172 -19.04 -8.54 3.41
N GLY A 173 -18.78 -9.06 2.21
CA GLY A 173 -18.68 -8.29 0.96
C GLY A 173 -17.36 -7.55 0.75
N VAL A 174 -16.39 -7.70 1.66
CA VAL A 174 -15.07 -7.07 1.52
C VAL A 174 -14.20 -7.87 0.56
N LYS A 175 -13.65 -7.19 -0.44
CA LYS A 175 -12.70 -7.76 -1.39
C LYS A 175 -11.27 -7.61 -0.89
N VAL A 176 -10.40 -8.56 -1.21
CA VAL A 176 -8.97 -8.48 -0.89
C VAL A 176 -8.15 -8.89 -2.09
N THR A 177 -7.24 -8.03 -2.53
CA THR A 177 -6.25 -8.31 -3.60
C THR A 177 -4.85 -8.05 -3.09
N THR A 178 -3.93 -8.93 -3.42
CA THR A 178 -2.50 -8.75 -3.22
C THR A 178 -1.83 -8.44 -4.56
N ILE A 179 -1.27 -7.23 -4.71
CA ILE A 179 -0.45 -6.86 -5.85
C ILE A 179 1.01 -7.13 -5.48
N MET A 180 1.72 -7.81 -6.37
CA MET A 180 3.09 -8.28 -6.17
C MET A 180 4.00 -7.71 -7.26
N PRO A 181 4.47 -6.45 -7.12
CA PRO A 181 5.34 -5.85 -8.10
C PRO A 181 6.73 -6.45 -8.09
N GLY A 182 7.35 -6.47 -9.28
CA GLY A 182 8.80 -6.62 -9.45
C GLY A 182 9.52 -5.28 -9.26
N SER A 183 10.46 -4.97 -10.15
CA SER A 183 11.21 -3.71 -10.09
C SER A 183 10.32 -2.52 -10.44
N VAL A 184 10.13 -1.62 -9.48
CA VAL A 184 9.40 -0.35 -9.66
C VAL A 184 10.37 0.82 -9.47
N ALA A 185 10.23 1.87 -10.28
CA ALA A 185 11.03 3.08 -10.18
C ALA A 185 10.61 3.91 -8.96
N THR A 186 11.23 3.65 -7.81
CA THR A 186 10.87 4.26 -6.53
C THR A 186 12.11 4.61 -5.69
N TYR A 187 11.89 5.33 -4.60
CA TYR A 187 12.90 5.64 -3.59
C TYR A 187 13.19 4.48 -2.64
N PHE A 188 12.74 3.27 -2.96
CA PHE A 188 12.93 2.10 -2.11
C PHE A 188 14.42 1.73 -2.01
N ASN A 189 14.86 1.33 -0.81
CA ASN A 189 16.24 0.97 -0.52
C ASN A 189 17.26 2.09 -0.89
N ASN A 190 16.95 3.35 -0.51
CA ASN A 190 17.81 4.53 -0.75
C ASN A 190 18.13 4.80 -2.24
N HIS A 191 17.35 4.25 -3.15
CA HIS A 191 17.43 4.57 -4.56
C HIS A 191 16.77 5.92 -4.84
N THR A 192 17.29 6.68 -5.79
CA THR A 192 16.63 7.86 -6.35
C THR A 192 16.28 7.56 -7.81
N PRO A 193 14.99 7.57 -8.18
CA PRO A 193 14.58 7.32 -9.56
C PRO A 193 15.24 8.28 -10.55
N ASN A 194 15.63 7.76 -11.72
CA ASN A 194 16.22 8.53 -12.80
C ASN A 194 15.92 7.89 -14.16
N ASP A 195 16.39 8.49 -15.25
CA ASP A 195 16.10 8.04 -16.63
C ASP A 195 16.50 6.58 -16.91
N ALA A 196 17.51 6.05 -16.20
CA ALA A 196 17.89 4.65 -16.33
C ALA A 196 16.83 3.67 -15.81
N ASP A 197 15.85 4.16 -15.06
CA ASP A 197 14.73 3.38 -14.53
C ASP A 197 13.52 3.29 -15.48
N ALA A 198 13.60 3.87 -16.67
CA ALA A 198 12.48 3.89 -17.63
C ALA A 198 11.98 2.49 -18.04
N TRP A 199 12.80 1.44 -17.91
CA TRP A 199 12.42 0.05 -18.15
C TRP A 199 11.63 -0.58 -17.02
N LYS A 200 11.68 0.00 -15.80
CA LYS A 200 10.95 -0.48 -14.62
C LYS A 200 9.47 -0.11 -14.72
N ILE A 201 8.65 -0.82 -13.97
CA ILE A 201 7.28 -0.41 -13.70
C ILE A 201 7.33 0.99 -13.07
N GLN A 202 6.46 1.90 -13.51
CA GLN A 202 6.33 3.20 -12.88
C GLN A 202 5.29 3.14 -11.75
N PRO A 203 5.39 3.99 -10.71
CA PRO A 203 4.41 4.02 -9.63
C PRO A 203 2.97 4.17 -10.10
N GLU A 204 2.75 4.96 -11.15
CA GLU A 204 1.44 5.21 -11.76
C GLU A 204 0.84 3.97 -12.42
N ASP A 205 1.68 3.05 -12.93
CA ASP A 205 1.21 1.78 -13.51
C ASP A 205 0.52 0.93 -12.43
N ILE A 206 1.08 0.92 -11.21
CA ILE A 206 0.44 0.26 -10.06
C ILE A 206 -0.83 1.01 -9.67
N GLY A 207 -0.82 2.35 -9.74
CA GLY A 207 -2.01 3.18 -9.53
C GLY A 207 -3.13 2.85 -10.49
N GLN A 208 -2.83 2.74 -11.79
CA GLN A 208 -3.80 2.36 -12.82
C GLN A 208 -4.37 0.96 -12.56
N MET A 209 -3.53 0.02 -12.16
CA MET A 209 -3.98 -1.34 -11.81
C MET A 209 -4.97 -1.32 -10.62
N VAL A 210 -4.70 -0.51 -9.60
CA VAL A 210 -5.63 -0.31 -8.48
C VAL A 210 -6.96 0.27 -8.99
N ALA A 211 -6.92 1.31 -9.82
CA ALA A 211 -8.11 1.91 -10.40
C ALA A 211 -8.94 0.92 -11.24
N ASP A 212 -8.28 0.07 -12.03
CA ASP A 212 -8.94 -0.95 -12.85
C ASP A 212 -9.59 -2.04 -11.99
N LEU A 213 -8.93 -2.47 -10.90
CA LEU A 213 -9.52 -3.39 -9.93
C LEU A 213 -10.84 -2.85 -9.33
N LEU A 214 -10.90 -1.55 -9.05
CA LEU A 214 -12.09 -0.90 -8.49
C LEU A 214 -13.25 -0.78 -9.49
N LYS A 215 -12.96 -0.88 -10.79
CA LYS A 215 -13.93 -0.85 -11.89
C LYS A 215 -14.43 -2.23 -12.32
N MET A 216 -13.78 -3.30 -11.85
CA MET A 216 -14.15 -4.67 -12.21
C MET A 216 -15.56 -5.04 -11.76
N ASN A 217 -16.19 -5.97 -12.49
CA ASN A 217 -17.49 -6.51 -12.07
C ASN A 217 -17.42 -7.05 -10.63
N PRO A 218 -18.38 -6.70 -9.76
CA PRO A 218 -18.36 -7.09 -8.34
C PRO A 218 -18.20 -8.58 -8.07
N ARG A 219 -18.60 -9.45 -8.98
CA ARG A 219 -18.46 -10.92 -8.86
C ARG A 219 -17.05 -11.43 -9.20
N THR A 220 -16.16 -10.56 -9.69
CA THR A 220 -14.80 -10.93 -10.12
C THR A 220 -13.80 -10.39 -9.12
N LEU A 221 -12.93 -11.27 -8.61
CA LEU A 221 -11.89 -10.92 -7.66
C LEU A 221 -10.54 -11.51 -8.10
N PRO A 222 -9.65 -10.70 -8.71
CA PRO A 222 -8.24 -11.07 -8.84
C PRO A 222 -7.59 -11.04 -7.44
N SER A 223 -7.45 -12.20 -6.81
CA SER A 223 -6.96 -12.27 -5.43
C SER A 223 -5.45 -12.07 -5.31
N LYS A 224 -4.69 -12.40 -6.38
CA LYS A 224 -3.24 -12.25 -6.47
C LYS A 224 -2.83 -11.81 -7.86
N ILE A 225 -2.02 -10.75 -7.95
CA ILE A 225 -1.53 -10.20 -9.22
C ILE A 225 -0.02 -10.04 -9.14
N GLU A 226 0.71 -10.80 -9.96
CA GLU A 226 2.14 -10.64 -10.17
C GLU A 226 2.39 -9.68 -11.34
N VAL A 227 3.24 -8.67 -11.12
CA VAL A 227 3.56 -7.65 -12.13
C VAL A 227 5.06 -7.57 -12.32
N ARG A 228 5.50 -7.68 -13.56
CA ARG A 228 6.91 -7.63 -13.95
C ARG A 228 7.14 -6.54 -14.99
N PRO A 229 8.33 -5.92 -15.00
CA PRO A 229 8.74 -5.17 -16.18
C PRO A 229 8.67 -6.09 -17.43
N THR A 230 8.20 -5.54 -18.52
CA THR A 230 8.06 -6.31 -19.78
C THR A 230 9.43 -6.79 -20.30
N THR A 231 10.44 -5.94 -20.13
CA THR A 231 11.82 -6.24 -20.56
C THR A 231 12.78 -5.89 -19.43
N PRO A 232 13.11 -6.84 -18.54
CA PRO A 232 14.09 -6.60 -17.48
C PRO A 232 15.50 -6.37 -18.07
N LYS A 233 16.26 -5.50 -17.41
CA LYS A 233 17.69 -5.31 -17.69
C LYS A 233 18.54 -6.00 -16.65
#